data_c326f6c4b38660e90737f69c2e5f7e5e
#
_entry.id   c326f6c4b38660e90737f69c2e5f7e5e
#
_cell.length_a   1.000
_cell.length_b   1.000
_cell.length_c   1.000
_cell.angle_alpha   90.00
_cell.angle_beta   90.00
_cell.angle_gamma   90.00
#
_symmetry.space_group_name_H-M   'P 1'
#
loop_
_entity.id
_entity.type
_entity.pdbx_description
1 polymer ?
#
loop_
_entity_poly.entity_id
_entity_poly.type
_entity_poly.pdbx_seq_one_letter_code
_entity_poly.pdbx_strand_id
1 'polypeptide(L)'
;MRKSYKQILTKPKTWPIVKLANNKKSFLNDVSKNSIKNILNKLNNKNLFEELETTVYKEKLRIQKNPWRADPPDEEDFWKKIQSSLINVGSVPSNIKKEKEEEILKKIVKRYANEISSNFKSTHYKFARRLMVTFFARLLNTARLRNPFGNLDLDNKINILGKKNQLRELAKVGTIVMVPTHFTHLDSALIGWAISHLGLPPFMYGAGMVLFNMSIFSYFMDSLGAYKVDRRKKNLIYLE
;
A
#
# COMPACT_ATOMS: atom_id res chain seq x y z
N MET A 1 34.09 1.10 -12.82
CA MET A 1 33.12 1.15 -11.71
C MET A 1 32.08 2.21 -12.00
N ARG A 2 30.84 1.84 -12.32
CA ARG A 2 29.72 2.80 -12.37
C ARG A 2 29.32 3.10 -10.94
N LYS A 3 29.70 4.29 -10.43
CA LYS A 3 29.34 4.72 -9.08
C LYS A 3 27.82 4.87 -8.97
N SER A 4 27.22 4.35 -7.90
CA SER A 4 25.83 4.65 -7.56
C SER A 4 25.64 6.18 -7.49
N TYR A 5 24.49 6.66 -7.91
CA TYR A 5 24.21 8.10 -7.86
C TYR A 5 24.14 8.59 -6.41
N LYS A 6 24.66 9.80 -6.18
CA LYS A 6 24.52 10.46 -4.88
C LYS A 6 23.03 10.61 -4.54
N GLN A 7 22.65 10.30 -3.31
CA GLN A 7 21.26 10.41 -2.86
C GLN A 7 20.77 11.87 -2.97
N ILE A 8 19.55 12.05 -3.52
CA ILE A 8 18.89 13.37 -3.62
C ILE A 8 18.52 13.84 -2.21
N LEU A 9 18.01 12.93 -1.37
CA LEU A 9 17.65 13.20 0.03
C LEU A 9 18.53 12.31 0.93
N THR A 10 19.55 12.89 1.55
CA THR A 10 20.55 12.16 2.35
C THR A 10 20.01 11.76 3.72
N LYS A 11 19.14 12.58 4.32
CA LYS A 11 18.59 12.35 5.66
C LYS A 11 17.26 11.56 5.56
N PRO A 12 17.15 10.35 6.14
CA PRO A 12 15.89 9.57 6.08
C PRO A 12 14.66 10.32 6.58
N LYS A 13 14.80 11.19 7.57
CA LYS A 13 13.70 12.03 8.08
C LYS A 13 13.10 12.96 7.02
N THR A 14 13.84 13.28 5.94
CA THR A 14 13.36 14.13 4.85
C THR A 14 12.66 13.35 3.74
N TRP A 15 12.68 12.03 3.76
CA TRP A 15 12.03 11.20 2.77
C TRP A 15 10.50 11.37 2.81
N PRO A 16 9.84 11.55 1.66
CA PRO A 16 8.38 11.73 1.60
C PRO A 16 7.61 10.62 2.33
N ILE A 17 8.00 9.37 2.13
CA ILE A 17 7.37 8.21 2.78
C ILE A 17 7.52 8.23 4.31
N VAL A 18 8.64 8.74 4.83
CA VAL A 18 8.85 8.88 6.30
C VAL A 18 7.99 10.02 6.86
N LYS A 19 7.90 11.15 6.13
CA LYS A 19 7.02 12.25 6.52
C LYS A 19 5.55 11.79 6.56
N LEU A 20 5.13 11.02 5.55
CA LEU A 20 3.80 10.43 5.50
C LEU A 20 3.55 9.47 6.68
N ALA A 21 4.50 8.57 6.96
CA ALA A 21 4.40 7.62 8.07
C ALA A 21 4.28 8.33 9.44
N ASN A 22 5.02 9.42 9.64
CA ASN A 22 4.95 10.22 10.86
C ASN A 22 3.62 10.98 10.99
N ASN A 23 3.01 11.37 9.89
CA ASN A 23 1.74 12.12 9.84
C ASN A 23 0.56 11.22 9.41
N LYS A 24 0.68 9.90 9.57
CA LYS A 24 -0.28 8.91 9.08
C LYS A 24 -1.72 9.22 9.48
N LYS A 25 -1.96 9.59 10.73
CA LYS A 25 -3.31 9.88 11.23
C LYS A 25 -3.99 11.05 10.49
N SER A 26 -3.27 12.15 10.27
CA SER A 26 -3.78 13.30 9.52
C SER A 26 -4.04 12.90 8.07
N PHE A 27 -3.08 12.23 7.43
CA PHE A 27 -3.21 11.75 6.06
C PHE A 27 -4.44 10.85 5.86
N LEU A 28 -4.66 9.86 6.75
CA LEU A 28 -5.81 8.98 6.67
C LEU A 28 -7.14 9.72 6.90
N ASN A 29 -7.15 10.74 7.73
CA ASN A 29 -8.34 11.59 7.90
C ASN A 29 -8.66 12.36 6.61
N ASP A 30 -7.66 12.92 5.95
CA ASP A 30 -7.85 13.67 4.70
C ASP A 30 -8.28 12.74 3.55
N VAL A 31 -7.65 11.57 3.42
CA VAL A 31 -8.08 10.51 2.48
C VAL A 31 -9.55 10.14 2.75
N SER A 32 -9.89 9.83 4.00
CA SER A 32 -11.26 9.44 4.36
C SER A 32 -12.29 10.52 4.03
N LYS A 33 -12.00 11.78 4.28
CA LYS A 33 -12.88 12.91 3.93
C LYS A 33 -13.11 13.00 2.42
N ASN A 34 -12.02 12.89 1.64
CA ASN A 34 -12.09 12.97 0.18
C ASN A 34 -12.84 11.77 -0.39
N SER A 35 -12.57 10.56 0.09
CA SER A 35 -13.29 9.35 -0.34
C SER A 35 -14.79 9.45 -0.04
N ILE A 36 -15.18 9.88 1.15
CA ILE A 36 -16.59 10.08 1.51
C ILE A 36 -17.25 11.07 0.54
N LYS A 37 -16.61 12.22 0.27
CA LYS A 37 -17.12 13.20 -0.68
C LYS A 37 -17.30 12.61 -2.08
N ASN A 38 -16.32 11.84 -2.56
CA ASN A 38 -16.39 11.19 -3.87
C ASN A 38 -17.49 10.15 -3.92
N ILE A 39 -17.64 9.32 -2.89
CA ILE A 39 -18.70 8.30 -2.79
C ILE A 39 -20.07 8.98 -2.88
N LEU A 40 -20.31 10.00 -2.05
CA LEU A 40 -21.58 10.73 -2.04
C LEU A 40 -21.89 11.38 -3.39
N ASN A 41 -20.87 11.96 -4.06
CA ASN A 41 -21.03 12.53 -5.41
C ASN A 41 -21.34 11.46 -6.46
N LYS A 42 -20.72 10.28 -6.38
CA LYS A 42 -20.97 9.17 -7.33
C LYS A 42 -22.34 8.51 -7.14
N LEU A 43 -22.82 8.49 -5.92
CA LEU A 43 -24.17 7.95 -5.63
C LEU A 43 -25.28 8.80 -6.26
N ASN A 44 -25.10 10.11 -6.44
CA ASN A 44 -25.88 11.00 -7.32
C ASN A 44 -27.38 10.81 -7.20
N ASN A 45 -28.09 10.59 -6.29
CA ASN A 45 -29.50 10.19 -6.09
C ASN A 45 -29.74 8.69 -5.86
N LYS A 46 -28.73 7.84 -5.89
CA LYS A 46 -28.86 6.47 -5.39
C LYS A 46 -28.92 6.51 -3.87
N ASN A 47 -29.72 5.61 -3.32
CA ASN A 47 -29.91 5.52 -1.88
C ASN A 47 -28.58 5.06 -1.22
N LEU A 48 -28.01 5.91 -0.36
CA LEU A 48 -26.79 5.56 0.40
C LEU A 48 -27.02 4.31 1.26
N PHE A 49 -28.20 4.18 1.83
CA PHE A 49 -28.58 3.00 2.61
C PHE A 49 -28.42 1.70 1.83
N GLU A 50 -28.92 1.66 0.59
CA GLU A 50 -28.83 0.49 -0.30
C GLU A 50 -27.39 0.12 -0.63
N GLU A 51 -26.51 1.13 -0.86
CA GLU A 51 -25.08 0.86 -1.08
C GLU A 51 -24.40 0.31 0.18
N LEU A 52 -24.76 0.83 1.36
CA LEU A 52 -24.25 0.32 2.63
C LEU A 52 -24.68 -1.13 2.86
N GLU A 53 -25.95 -1.47 2.63
CA GLU A 53 -26.46 -2.86 2.72
C GLU A 53 -25.73 -3.78 1.73
N THR A 54 -25.60 -3.35 0.49
CA THR A 54 -24.86 -4.09 -0.54
C THR A 54 -23.41 -4.33 -0.14
N THR A 55 -22.75 -3.33 0.42
CA THR A 55 -21.39 -3.44 0.90
C THR A 55 -21.28 -4.44 2.04
N VAL A 56 -22.14 -4.36 3.05
CA VAL A 56 -22.17 -5.31 4.19
C VAL A 56 -22.43 -6.73 3.69
N TYR A 57 -23.36 -6.92 2.78
CA TYR A 57 -23.67 -8.23 2.21
C TYR A 57 -22.44 -8.82 1.49
N LYS A 58 -21.79 -8.03 0.61
CA LYS A 58 -20.60 -8.47 -0.14
C LYS A 58 -19.45 -8.84 0.79
N GLU A 59 -19.20 -8.04 1.84
CA GLU A 59 -18.11 -8.30 2.78
C GLU A 59 -18.38 -9.54 3.64
N LYS A 60 -19.59 -9.74 4.12
CA LYS A 60 -19.98 -10.96 4.84
C LYS A 60 -19.83 -12.21 3.97
N LEU A 61 -20.28 -12.12 2.72
CA LEU A 61 -20.13 -13.22 1.76
C LEU A 61 -18.63 -13.53 1.48
N ARG A 62 -17.80 -12.49 1.36
CA ARG A 62 -16.35 -12.63 1.20
C ARG A 62 -15.71 -13.36 2.39
N ILE A 63 -16.04 -12.94 3.60
CA ILE A 63 -15.52 -13.54 4.82
C ILE A 63 -15.89 -15.03 4.92
N GLN A 64 -17.13 -15.38 4.58
CA GLN A 64 -17.59 -16.77 4.62
C GLN A 64 -16.97 -17.64 3.53
N LYS A 65 -16.90 -17.15 2.29
CA LYS A 65 -16.48 -17.95 1.13
C LYS A 65 -14.98 -17.97 0.89
N ASN A 66 -14.27 -16.91 1.27
CA ASN A 66 -12.87 -16.74 0.94
C ASN A 66 -12.10 -15.98 2.02
N PRO A 67 -12.04 -16.51 3.26
CA PRO A 67 -11.26 -15.90 4.33
C PRO A 67 -9.77 -16.04 4.06
N TRP A 68 -9.01 -15.00 4.37
CA TRP A 68 -7.56 -15.02 4.27
C TRP A 68 -6.92 -14.72 5.62
N ARG A 69 -5.75 -15.34 5.89
CA ARG A 69 -4.97 -15.06 7.11
C ARG A 69 -4.59 -13.58 7.26
N ALA A 70 -4.49 -12.88 6.14
CA ALA A 70 -4.19 -11.45 6.10
C ALA A 70 -5.39 -10.55 6.42
N ASP A 71 -6.60 -11.11 6.50
CA ASP A 71 -7.77 -10.36 6.94
C ASP A 71 -7.59 -9.94 8.41
N PRO A 72 -8.11 -8.76 8.81
CA PRO A 72 -8.05 -8.32 10.19
C PRO A 72 -8.73 -9.32 11.14
N PRO A 73 -8.18 -9.57 12.33
CA PRO A 73 -8.71 -10.59 13.26
C PRO A 73 -10.12 -10.27 13.78
N ASP A 74 -10.53 -9.00 13.76
CA ASP A 74 -11.85 -8.53 14.18
C ASP A 74 -12.80 -8.28 13.00
N GLU A 75 -12.51 -8.82 11.82
CA GLU A 75 -13.23 -8.55 10.57
C GLU A 75 -14.71 -8.93 10.67
N GLU A 76 -14.99 -10.13 11.16
CA GLU A 76 -16.36 -10.63 11.30
C GLU A 76 -17.18 -9.80 12.29
N ASP A 77 -16.59 -9.45 13.44
CA ASP A 77 -17.24 -8.68 14.50
C ASP A 77 -17.50 -7.23 14.03
N PHE A 78 -16.58 -6.66 13.26
CA PHE A 78 -16.77 -5.35 12.68
C PHE A 78 -18.01 -5.32 11.77
N TRP A 79 -18.11 -6.27 10.84
CA TRP A 79 -19.24 -6.31 9.89
C TRP A 79 -20.57 -6.68 10.55
N LYS A 80 -20.57 -7.51 11.59
CA LYS A 80 -21.76 -7.74 12.42
C LYS A 80 -22.24 -6.45 13.09
N LYS A 81 -21.34 -5.64 13.66
CA LYS A 81 -21.67 -4.35 14.28
C LYS A 81 -22.21 -3.34 13.25
N ILE A 82 -21.61 -3.28 12.07
CA ILE A 82 -22.12 -2.42 10.98
C ILE A 82 -23.52 -2.85 10.56
N GLN A 83 -23.78 -4.15 10.40
CA GLN A 83 -25.11 -4.67 10.08
C GLN A 83 -26.16 -4.30 11.13
N SER A 84 -25.85 -4.50 12.40
CA SER A 84 -26.76 -4.11 13.50
C SER A 84 -27.05 -2.61 13.50
N SER A 85 -26.02 -1.79 13.20
CA SER A 85 -26.20 -0.33 13.06
C SER A 85 -27.14 0.01 11.91
N LEU A 86 -27.05 -0.66 10.76
CA LEU A 86 -27.94 -0.46 9.60
C LEU A 86 -29.39 -0.85 9.90
N ILE A 87 -29.60 -1.98 10.58
CA ILE A 87 -30.95 -2.40 10.99
C ILE A 87 -31.60 -1.31 11.86
N ASN A 88 -30.85 -0.77 12.82
CA ASN A 88 -31.33 0.31 13.68
C ASN A 88 -31.66 1.59 12.89
N VAL A 89 -30.90 1.89 11.82
CA VAL A 89 -31.19 3.05 10.94
C VAL A 89 -32.49 2.88 10.17
N GLY A 90 -32.86 1.65 9.81
CA GLY A 90 -34.15 1.37 9.18
C GLY A 90 -35.38 1.78 9.99
N SER A 91 -35.23 1.85 11.32
CA SER A 91 -36.31 2.18 12.27
C SER A 91 -36.34 3.65 12.73
N VAL A 92 -35.45 4.51 12.19
CA VAL A 92 -35.29 5.90 12.64
C VAL A 92 -36.05 6.87 11.73
N PRO A 93 -36.61 7.98 12.28
CA PRO A 93 -37.23 9.03 11.48
C PRO A 93 -36.32 9.62 10.42
N SER A 94 -36.92 10.01 9.27
CA SER A 94 -36.18 10.43 8.06
C SER A 94 -35.20 11.61 8.26
N ASN A 95 -35.48 12.50 9.21
CA ASN A 95 -34.63 13.64 9.53
C ASN A 95 -33.26 13.27 10.16
N ILE A 96 -33.18 12.13 10.85
CA ILE A 96 -31.96 11.64 11.52
C ILE A 96 -31.31 10.51 10.70
N LYS A 97 -32.06 9.89 9.81
CA LYS A 97 -31.64 8.73 9.01
C LYS A 97 -30.36 9.03 8.24
N LYS A 98 -30.35 10.12 7.46
CA LYS A 98 -29.21 10.51 6.64
C LYS A 98 -27.91 10.70 7.43
N GLU A 99 -27.97 11.34 8.59
CA GLU A 99 -26.82 11.55 9.46
C GLU A 99 -26.22 10.22 9.93
N LYS A 100 -27.10 9.28 10.34
CA LYS A 100 -26.67 7.94 10.77
C LYS A 100 -26.07 7.11 9.64
N GLU A 101 -26.63 7.20 8.42
CA GLU A 101 -26.03 6.57 7.23
C GLU A 101 -24.64 7.09 6.95
N GLU A 102 -24.43 8.42 7.01
CA GLU A 102 -23.11 9.01 6.84
C GLU A 102 -22.13 8.62 7.95
N GLU A 103 -22.58 8.44 9.18
CA GLU A 103 -21.74 7.92 10.26
C GLU A 103 -21.27 6.50 10.00
N ILE A 104 -22.16 5.64 9.47
CA ILE A 104 -21.80 4.27 9.10
C ILE A 104 -20.81 4.29 7.94
N LEU A 105 -21.06 5.11 6.92
CA LEU A 105 -20.12 5.31 5.80
C LEU A 105 -18.75 5.73 6.32
N LYS A 106 -18.67 6.71 7.23
CA LYS A 106 -17.41 7.17 7.85
C LYS A 106 -16.67 6.03 8.56
N LYS A 107 -17.38 5.14 9.26
CA LYS A 107 -16.78 3.98 9.94
C LYS A 107 -16.19 3.00 8.94
N ILE A 108 -16.91 2.69 7.85
CA ILE A 108 -16.44 1.76 6.81
C ILE A 108 -15.23 2.33 6.07
N VAL A 109 -15.31 3.59 5.60
CA VAL A 109 -14.19 4.25 4.89
C VAL A 109 -12.95 4.30 5.78
N LYS A 110 -13.08 4.67 7.05
CA LYS A 110 -11.97 4.68 8.00
C LYS A 110 -11.37 3.29 8.21
N ARG A 111 -12.19 2.24 8.25
CA ARG A 111 -11.74 0.84 8.32
C ARG A 111 -10.89 0.52 7.12
N TYR A 112 -11.39 0.72 5.90
CA TYR A 112 -10.67 0.45 4.67
C TYR A 112 -9.38 1.26 4.54
N ALA A 113 -9.41 2.56 4.85
CA ALA A 113 -8.21 3.40 4.83
C ALA A 113 -7.10 2.88 5.76
N ASN A 114 -7.45 2.40 6.95
CA ASN A 114 -6.50 1.80 7.89
C ASN A 114 -5.97 0.45 7.39
N GLU A 115 -6.82 -0.39 6.81
CA GLU A 115 -6.42 -1.69 6.26
C GLU A 115 -5.46 -1.55 5.08
N ILE A 116 -5.74 -0.61 4.18
CA ILE A 116 -4.92 -0.35 2.99
C ILE A 116 -3.56 0.22 3.37
N SER A 117 -3.51 1.10 4.37
CA SER A 117 -2.31 1.87 4.70
C SER A 117 -1.16 1.02 5.23
N SER A 118 0.06 1.36 4.80
CA SER A 118 1.31 0.73 5.29
C SER A 118 1.87 1.40 6.54
N ASN A 119 2.82 0.71 7.21
CA ASN A 119 3.56 1.19 8.38
C ASN A 119 5.06 1.26 8.09
N PHE A 120 5.47 2.14 7.19
CA PHE A 120 6.86 2.27 6.76
C PHE A 120 7.83 2.51 7.91
N LYS A 121 8.94 1.73 7.95
CA LYS A 121 10.03 1.87 8.92
C LYS A 121 11.37 2.00 8.19
N SER A 122 12.03 3.14 8.34
CA SER A 122 13.29 3.43 7.64
C SER A 122 14.42 2.47 8.01
N THR A 123 14.44 1.93 9.22
CA THR A 123 15.40 0.92 9.67
C THR A 123 15.26 -0.40 8.92
N HIS A 124 14.01 -0.87 8.77
CA HIS A 124 13.68 -2.09 8.02
C HIS A 124 13.99 -1.93 6.54
N TYR A 125 13.71 -0.75 5.97
CA TYR A 125 14.06 -0.45 4.59
C TYR A 125 15.58 -0.53 4.35
N LYS A 126 16.40 0.04 5.25
CA LYS A 126 17.86 -0.03 5.15
C LYS A 126 18.37 -1.47 5.22
N PHE A 127 17.80 -2.28 6.11
CA PHE A 127 18.12 -3.71 6.24
C PHE A 127 17.71 -4.48 4.98
N ALA A 128 16.45 -4.34 4.53
CA ALA A 128 15.95 -5.00 3.34
C ALA A 128 16.77 -4.64 2.09
N ARG A 129 17.17 -3.37 1.96
CA ARG A 129 18.02 -2.93 0.86
C ARG A 129 19.37 -3.66 0.85
N ARG A 130 20.01 -3.85 2.02
CA ARG A 130 21.26 -4.60 2.12
C ARG A 130 21.07 -6.07 1.72
N LEU A 131 20.02 -6.68 2.28
CA LEU A 131 19.69 -8.07 1.99
C LEU A 131 19.43 -8.28 0.49
N MET A 132 18.70 -7.35 -0.12
CA MET A 132 18.36 -7.38 -1.54
C MET A 132 19.58 -7.30 -2.44
N VAL A 133 20.52 -6.38 -2.14
CA VAL A 133 21.79 -6.25 -2.87
C VAL A 133 22.57 -7.56 -2.79
N THR A 134 22.66 -8.15 -1.60
CA THR A 134 23.36 -9.43 -1.38
C THR A 134 22.68 -10.57 -2.14
N PHE A 135 21.34 -10.63 -2.10
CA PHE A 135 20.56 -11.64 -2.80
C PHE A 135 20.77 -11.57 -4.31
N PHE A 136 20.61 -10.39 -4.92
CA PHE A 136 20.83 -10.23 -6.36
C PHE A 136 22.26 -10.50 -6.78
N ALA A 137 23.21 -10.06 -5.98
CA ALA A 137 24.60 -10.30 -6.28
C ALA A 137 24.90 -11.81 -6.28
N ARG A 138 24.30 -12.58 -5.40
CA ARG A 138 24.42 -14.06 -5.41
C ARG A 138 23.66 -14.71 -6.55
N LEU A 139 22.43 -14.27 -6.81
CA LEU A 139 21.61 -14.80 -7.89
C LEU A 139 22.27 -14.61 -9.26
N LEU A 140 22.88 -13.46 -9.51
CA LEU A 140 23.51 -13.10 -10.78
C LEU A 140 24.97 -13.56 -10.90
N ASN A 141 25.57 -14.07 -9.82
CA ASN A 141 26.94 -14.55 -9.77
C ASN A 141 27.02 -15.99 -9.23
N THR A 142 26.48 -16.93 -9.98
CA THR A 142 26.47 -18.37 -9.59
C THR A 142 27.87 -18.95 -9.36
N ALA A 143 28.88 -18.46 -10.08
CA ALA A 143 30.29 -18.83 -9.85
C ALA A 143 30.82 -18.43 -8.48
N ARG A 144 30.17 -17.49 -7.78
CA ARG A 144 30.55 -17.00 -6.43
C ARG A 144 29.89 -17.75 -5.28
N LEU A 145 29.07 -18.74 -5.50
CA LEU A 145 28.73 -19.72 -4.48
C LEU A 145 30.00 -20.38 -3.90
N ARG A 146 31.09 -20.40 -4.68
CA ARG A 146 32.43 -20.86 -4.27
C ARG A 146 33.26 -19.84 -3.46
N ASN A 147 32.98 -18.53 -3.59
CA ASN A 147 33.70 -17.49 -2.86
C ASN A 147 32.75 -16.46 -2.23
N PRO A 148 32.27 -16.70 -0.99
CA PRO A 148 31.29 -15.86 -0.32
C PRO A 148 31.76 -14.44 0.01
N PHE A 149 33.07 -14.18 0.02
CA PHE A 149 33.68 -12.89 0.39
C PHE A 149 34.12 -12.03 -0.81
N GLY A 150 33.81 -12.46 -2.04
CA GLY A 150 34.13 -11.68 -3.24
C GLY A 150 33.28 -10.42 -3.38
N ASN A 151 33.79 -9.38 -4.06
CA ASN A 151 33.10 -8.12 -4.30
C ASN A 151 31.75 -8.34 -5.02
N LEU A 152 30.67 -7.85 -4.39
CA LEU A 152 29.29 -7.92 -4.88
C LEU A 152 29.04 -6.79 -5.89
N ASP A 153 29.61 -6.88 -7.09
CA ASP A 153 29.50 -5.85 -8.12
C ASP A 153 28.26 -6.09 -9.00
N LEU A 154 27.11 -5.59 -8.53
CA LEU A 154 25.85 -5.61 -9.29
C LEU A 154 25.85 -4.61 -10.44
N ASP A 155 26.63 -3.54 -10.32
CA ASP A 155 26.65 -2.44 -11.27
C ASP A 155 27.17 -2.87 -12.66
N ASN A 156 27.97 -3.94 -12.70
CA ASN A 156 28.45 -4.55 -13.95
C ASN A 156 27.46 -5.58 -14.54
N LYS A 157 26.49 -6.04 -13.76
CA LYS A 157 25.53 -7.08 -14.17
C LYS A 157 24.17 -6.50 -14.57
N ILE A 158 23.78 -5.39 -13.99
CA ILE A 158 22.49 -4.75 -14.24
C ILE A 158 22.73 -3.36 -14.84
N ASN A 159 22.23 -3.13 -16.04
CA ASN A 159 22.35 -1.85 -16.71
C ASN A 159 20.99 -1.10 -16.71
N ILE A 160 20.95 0.05 -16.05
CA ILE A 160 19.79 0.92 -16.09
C ILE A 160 19.92 1.83 -17.30
N LEU A 161 19.02 1.71 -18.27
CA LEU A 161 18.93 2.55 -19.46
C LEU A 161 17.86 3.64 -19.30
N GLY A 162 17.94 4.69 -20.12
CA GLY A 162 16.95 5.76 -20.17
C GLY A 162 17.40 7.09 -19.57
N LYS A 163 16.46 8.01 -19.40
CA LYS A 163 16.71 9.41 -19.03
C LYS A 163 16.91 9.60 -17.51
N LYS A 164 17.93 8.95 -16.96
CA LYS A 164 18.21 8.88 -15.51
C LYS A 164 18.37 10.25 -14.86
N ASN A 165 19.11 11.16 -15.48
CA ASN A 165 19.34 12.49 -14.94
C ASN A 165 18.02 13.31 -14.93
N GLN A 166 17.23 13.23 -15.99
CA GLN A 166 15.92 13.90 -16.03
C GLN A 166 15.00 13.40 -14.93
N LEU A 167 14.92 12.08 -14.71
CA LEU A 167 14.14 11.51 -13.61
C LEU A 167 14.59 12.06 -12.25
N ARG A 168 15.88 12.18 -12.02
CA ARG A 168 16.45 12.72 -10.79
C ARG A 168 16.13 14.20 -10.58
N GLU A 169 16.15 15.02 -11.64
CA GLU A 169 15.76 16.42 -11.54
C GLU A 169 14.27 16.57 -11.28
N LEU A 170 13.42 15.81 -11.97
CA LEU A 170 11.97 15.79 -11.71
C LEU A 170 11.63 15.38 -10.26
N ALA A 171 12.39 14.45 -9.69
CA ALA A 171 12.20 14.03 -8.29
C ALA A 171 12.51 15.13 -7.25
N LYS A 172 13.19 16.21 -7.66
CA LYS A 172 13.45 17.37 -6.78
C LYS A 172 12.28 18.36 -6.76
N VAL A 173 11.49 18.41 -7.83
CA VAL A 173 10.45 19.42 -8.04
C VAL A 173 9.04 18.88 -7.92
N GLY A 174 8.84 17.56 -7.98
CA GLY A 174 7.51 16.97 -7.95
C GLY A 174 7.47 15.52 -7.42
N THR A 175 6.25 15.00 -7.33
CA THR A 175 6.00 13.60 -6.98
C THR A 175 6.17 12.72 -8.21
N ILE A 176 6.99 11.68 -8.10
CA ILE A 176 7.17 10.69 -9.15
C ILE A 176 6.15 9.56 -8.94
N VAL A 177 5.33 9.32 -9.96
CA VAL A 177 4.47 8.14 -10.05
C VAL A 177 5.10 7.18 -11.06
N MET A 178 5.44 5.98 -10.58
CA MET A 178 6.09 4.96 -11.40
C MET A 178 5.07 3.88 -11.73
N VAL A 179 4.88 3.60 -13.02
CA VAL A 179 3.95 2.58 -13.53
C VAL A 179 4.74 1.57 -14.36
N PRO A 180 5.42 0.63 -13.70
CA PRO A 180 6.23 -0.38 -14.40
C PRO A 180 5.35 -1.47 -15.00
N THR A 181 5.80 -2.06 -16.11
CA THR A 181 5.31 -3.37 -16.54
C THR A 181 5.79 -4.41 -15.54
N HIS A 182 4.88 -5.28 -15.09
CA HIS A 182 5.15 -6.23 -14.01
C HIS A 182 4.83 -7.65 -14.46
N PHE A 183 5.86 -8.45 -14.72
CA PHE A 183 5.72 -9.85 -15.15
C PHE A 183 6.02 -10.85 -14.05
N THR A 184 6.91 -10.50 -13.11
CA THR A 184 7.37 -11.41 -12.06
C THR A 184 7.53 -10.69 -10.71
N HIS A 185 7.50 -11.45 -9.62
CA HIS A 185 7.77 -10.89 -8.28
C HIS A 185 9.20 -10.31 -8.15
N LEU A 186 10.12 -10.76 -9.01
CA LEU A 186 11.49 -10.27 -9.06
C LEU A 186 11.57 -8.82 -9.53
N ASP A 187 10.62 -8.37 -10.37
CA ASP A 187 10.59 -7.00 -10.91
C ASP A 187 10.49 -5.96 -9.81
N SER A 188 9.66 -6.21 -8.79
CA SER A 188 9.52 -5.30 -7.63
C SER A 188 10.85 -5.11 -6.89
N ALA A 189 11.60 -6.18 -6.76
CA ALA A 189 12.90 -6.17 -6.13
C ALA A 189 13.95 -5.42 -6.97
N LEU A 190 13.96 -5.65 -8.28
CA LEU A 190 14.84 -4.94 -9.23
C LEU A 190 14.52 -3.45 -9.29
N ILE A 191 13.26 -3.08 -9.30
CA ILE A 191 12.82 -1.66 -9.25
C ILE A 191 13.27 -1.01 -7.95
N GLY A 192 13.09 -1.69 -6.80
CA GLY A 192 13.55 -1.19 -5.51
C GLY A 192 15.07 -0.97 -5.47
N TRP A 193 15.84 -1.88 -6.06
CA TRP A 193 17.27 -1.73 -6.25
C TRP A 193 17.60 -0.54 -7.16
N ALA A 194 16.94 -0.42 -8.32
CA ALA A 194 17.18 0.64 -9.30
C ALA A 194 16.88 2.03 -8.72
N ILE A 195 15.76 2.20 -7.99
CA ILE A 195 15.41 3.42 -7.28
C ILE A 195 16.54 3.84 -6.33
N SER A 196 17.02 2.89 -5.52
CA SER A 196 18.11 3.13 -4.58
C SER A 196 19.43 3.45 -5.29
N HIS A 197 19.75 2.74 -6.39
CA HIS A 197 20.96 2.96 -7.19
C HIS A 197 20.97 4.34 -7.85
N LEU A 198 19.82 4.81 -8.31
CA LEU A 198 19.62 6.16 -8.85
C LEU A 198 19.64 7.25 -7.77
N GLY A 199 19.80 6.91 -6.51
CA GLY A 199 19.82 7.86 -5.39
C GLY A 199 18.49 8.52 -5.11
N LEU A 200 17.39 7.90 -5.52
CA LEU A 200 16.02 8.33 -5.22
C LEU A 200 15.61 7.86 -3.81
N PRO A 201 14.72 8.61 -3.13
CA PRO A 201 14.13 8.12 -1.89
C PRO A 201 13.23 6.90 -2.16
N PRO A 202 12.95 6.07 -1.14
CA PRO A 202 12.04 4.94 -1.30
C PRO A 202 10.62 5.41 -1.67
N PHE A 203 9.96 4.61 -2.53
CA PHE A 203 8.59 4.86 -2.98
C PHE A 203 7.61 4.00 -2.19
N MET A 204 6.38 4.47 -2.05
CA MET A 204 5.25 3.61 -1.71
C MET A 204 4.84 2.80 -2.95
N TYR A 205 4.37 1.59 -2.74
CA TYR A 205 3.95 0.71 -3.84
C TYR A 205 2.75 -0.14 -3.45
N GLY A 206 1.88 -0.45 -4.42
CA GLY A 206 0.75 -1.35 -4.24
C GLY A 206 1.21 -2.81 -4.20
N ALA A 207 0.70 -3.57 -3.25
CA ALA A 207 0.94 -5.01 -3.18
C ALA A 207 -0.36 -5.76 -2.97
N GLY A 208 -0.57 -6.81 -3.77
CA GLY A 208 -1.75 -7.67 -3.65
C GLY A 208 -1.82 -8.33 -2.28
N MET A 209 -3.02 -8.40 -1.73
CA MET A 209 -3.29 -8.97 -0.40
C MET A 209 -2.80 -10.41 -0.24
N VAL A 210 -2.67 -11.17 -1.34
CA VAL A 210 -2.09 -12.54 -1.36
C VAL A 210 -0.71 -12.59 -0.71
N LEU A 211 0.13 -11.58 -0.95
CA LEU A 211 1.49 -11.54 -0.41
C LEU A 211 1.52 -11.36 1.12
N PHE A 212 0.43 -10.84 1.69
CA PHE A 212 0.31 -10.64 3.13
C PHE A 212 -0.20 -11.89 3.88
N ASN A 213 -0.61 -12.95 3.18
CA ASN A 213 -0.99 -14.22 3.82
C ASN A 213 0.19 -14.96 4.46
N MET A 214 1.42 -14.66 4.03
CA MET A 214 2.63 -15.23 4.61
C MET A 214 3.17 -14.27 5.68
N SER A 215 3.20 -14.70 6.94
CA SER A 215 3.50 -13.83 8.11
C SER A 215 4.79 -13.03 7.99
N ILE A 216 5.88 -13.69 7.56
CA ILE A 216 7.19 -13.04 7.42
C ILE A 216 7.13 -11.97 6.30
N PHE A 217 6.54 -12.32 5.15
CA PHE A 217 6.38 -11.38 4.04
C PHE A 217 5.45 -10.22 4.42
N SER A 218 4.35 -10.50 5.11
CA SER A 218 3.41 -9.47 5.59
C SER A 218 4.11 -8.39 6.40
N TYR A 219 4.91 -8.80 7.39
CA TYR A 219 5.65 -7.86 8.22
C TYR A 219 6.64 -7.01 7.43
N PHE A 220 7.41 -7.64 6.53
CA PHE A 220 8.38 -6.92 5.69
C PHE A 220 7.68 -5.99 4.70
N MET A 221 6.66 -6.45 3.99
CA MET A 221 5.94 -5.65 3.00
C MET A 221 5.33 -4.40 3.63
N ASP A 222 4.64 -4.55 4.76
CA ASP A 222 4.07 -3.44 5.53
C ASP A 222 5.14 -2.43 5.96
N SER A 223 6.27 -2.94 6.49
CA SER A 223 7.40 -2.12 6.95
C SER A 223 8.18 -1.44 5.82
N LEU A 224 8.07 -1.92 4.59
CA LEU A 224 8.75 -1.37 3.40
C LEU A 224 7.88 -0.37 2.62
N GLY A 225 6.65 -0.11 3.07
CA GLY A 225 5.76 0.90 2.46
C GLY A 225 4.81 0.34 1.41
N ALA A 226 4.56 -0.97 1.43
CA ALA A 226 3.54 -1.58 0.59
C ALA A 226 2.14 -1.25 1.13
N TYR A 227 1.31 -0.57 0.34
CA TYR A 227 -0.12 -0.46 0.64
C TYR A 227 -0.85 -1.69 0.09
N LYS A 228 -1.87 -2.15 0.85
CA LYS A 228 -2.57 -3.40 0.55
C LYS A 228 -3.64 -3.20 -0.51
N VAL A 229 -3.68 -4.07 -1.52
CA VAL A 229 -4.72 -4.09 -2.54
C VAL A 229 -5.46 -5.41 -2.47
N ASP A 230 -6.70 -5.39 -1.98
CA ASP A 230 -7.55 -6.57 -1.91
C ASP A 230 -8.51 -6.65 -3.11
N ARG A 231 -8.15 -7.46 -4.10
CA ARG A 231 -8.95 -7.65 -5.32
C ARG A 231 -10.26 -8.42 -5.09
N ARG A 232 -10.49 -8.97 -3.89
CA ARG A 232 -11.76 -9.61 -3.53
C ARG A 232 -12.83 -8.56 -3.19
N LYS A 233 -12.40 -7.38 -2.70
CA LYS A 233 -13.28 -6.26 -2.35
C LYS A 233 -13.64 -5.49 -3.62
N LYS A 234 -14.90 -5.61 -4.05
CA LYS A 234 -15.43 -5.02 -5.28
C LYS A 234 -16.63 -4.10 -5.04
N ASN A 235 -16.81 -3.63 -3.80
CA ASN A 235 -17.84 -2.65 -3.50
C ASN A 235 -17.38 -1.22 -3.80
N LEU A 236 -18.31 -0.31 -4.05
CA LEU A 236 -18.03 1.07 -4.41
C LEU A 236 -17.20 1.79 -3.34
N ILE A 237 -17.50 1.54 -2.06
CA ILE A 237 -16.85 2.21 -0.93
C ILE A 237 -15.37 1.86 -0.84
N TYR A 238 -15.00 0.62 -1.19
CA TYR A 238 -13.60 0.19 -1.17
C TYR A 238 -12.80 0.74 -2.37
N LEU A 239 -13.46 0.93 -3.52
CA LEU A 239 -12.82 1.36 -4.76
C LEU A 239 -12.55 2.87 -4.82
N GLU A 240 -13.17 3.67 -3.95
CA GLU A 240 -12.97 5.12 -3.80
C GLU A 240 -12.03 5.47 -2.66
#